data_3d9341a1f0d68696258b10943ff196b8
#
_entry.id   3d9341a1f0d68696258b10943ff196b8
#
_cell.length_a   1.000
_cell.length_b   1.000
_cell.length_c   1.000
_cell.angle_alpha   90.00
_cell.angle_beta   90.00
_cell.angle_gamma   90.00
#
_symmetry.space_group_name_H-M   'P 1'
#
loop_
_entity.id
_entity.type
_entity.pdbx_description
1 polymer ?
#
loop_
_entity_poly.entity_id
_entity_poly.type
_entity_poly.pdbx_seq_one_letter_code
_entity_poly.pdbx_strand_id
1 'polypeptide(L)'
;MTLASETVFVTGFPGFYARRLSVHLLEAEPALRLVLLRRASDAEQSAECLAGLAPALRERVTELEGDPAALDFGLSGQDYLALAASVQRVFHFASVLEAKRAGEAALHNIACAREVLEFAKAARGLRGLVLLSSIIVCGTRTGLILEEELDHGQSFRGRLSESLATVELMCARRANLPQIVLRPAQIVGDSRSGEIDSPGFPYPWLAFVDRGPKELIVPVPHRPEAPVQIVPIDFVVRAAHFLGARPEAYGKRYHLVDAQPPTLKEFLQLAAQASGKRLAENFNAGAFTRGLAAKPGLRLLSQGARGLFDLFAGSPHFDARNADLALSQGGIVCPPVASYLSTLLERARAGAAAHEVEPLEAAASEEDD
;
A
#
# COMPACT_ATOMS: atom_id res chain seq x y z
N MET A 1 7.90 -28.65 -25.57
CA MET A 1 6.60 -27.99 -25.44
C MET A 1 6.89 -26.54 -25.04
N THR A 2 6.71 -25.61 -25.95
CA THR A 2 6.75 -24.17 -25.62
C THR A 2 5.58 -23.91 -24.66
N LEU A 3 5.88 -23.56 -23.41
CA LEU A 3 4.87 -23.10 -22.47
C LEU A 3 4.15 -21.91 -23.14
N ALA A 4 2.83 -22.01 -23.28
CA ALA A 4 2.06 -20.90 -23.82
C ALA A 4 2.34 -19.67 -22.95
N SER A 5 2.75 -18.56 -23.57
CA SER A 5 3.05 -17.31 -22.90
C SER A 5 1.78 -16.81 -22.20
N GLU A 6 1.82 -16.66 -20.89
CA GLU A 6 0.71 -16.09 -20.11
C GLU A 6 0.72 -14.57 -20.20
N THR A 7 -0.44 -13.97 -20.45
CA THR A 7 -0.59 -12.50 -20.47
C THR A 7 -1.24 -12.04 -19.17
N VAL A 8 -0.56 -11.14 -18.48
CA VAL A 8 -1.00 -10.52 -17.24
C VAL A 8 -1.27 -9.04 -17.47
N PHE A 9 -2.46 -8.60 -17.08
CA PHE A 9 -2.86 -7.19 -17.15
C PHE A 9 -2.71 -6.52 -15.79
N VAL A 10 -2.02 -5.37 -15.75
CA VAL A 10 -1.77 -4.61 -14.52
C VAL A 10 -2.33 -3.20 -14.68
N THR A 11 -3.15 -2.78 -13.73
CA THR A 11 -3.62 -1.39 -13.63
C THR A 11 -2.88 -0.68 -12.49
N GLY A 12 -2.75 0.63 -12.60
CA GLY A 12 -2.08 1.47 -11.59
C GLY A 12 -0.60 1.74 -11.89
N PHE A 13 -0.08 1.26 -13.01
CA PHE A 13 1.25 1.64 -13.50
C PHE A 13 1.23 3.09 -14.04
N PRO A 14 2.27 3.90 -13.79
CA PRO A 14 3.57 3.61 -13.19
C PRO A 14 3.65 3.79 -11.66
N GLY A 15 2.51 3.87 -10.95
CA GLY A 15 2.50 4.01 -9.50
C GLY A 15 3.34 2.96 -8.78
N PHE A 16 3.87 3.32 -7.62
CA PHE A 16 4.89 2.55 -6.89
C PHE A 16 4.52 1.06 -6.71
N TYR A 17 3.32 0.76 -6.23
CA TYR A 17 2.91 -0.62 -5.96
C TYR A 17 2.83 -1.47 -7.23
N ALA A 18 2.23 -0.92 -8.30
CA ALA A 18 2.10 -1.61 -9.58
C ALA A 18 3.47 -1.78 -10.26
N ARG A 19 4.35 -0.78 -10.17
CA ARG A 19 5.72 -0.85 -10.69
C ARG A 19 6.51 -1.96 -10.00
N ARG A 20 6.51 -2.00 -8.67
CA ARG A 20 7.21 -3.03 -7.89
C ARG A 20 6.69 -4.43 -8.20
N LEU A 21 5.37 -4.57 -8.33
CA LEU A 21 4.75 -5.84 -8.73
C LEU A 21 5.18 -6.24 -10.15
N SER A 22 5.15 -5.31 -11.10
CA SER A 22 5.50 -5.58 -12.52
C SER A 22 6.93 -6.09 -12.67
N VAL A 23 7.88 -5.44 -12.00
CA VAL A 23 9.28 -5.89 -11.99
C VAL A 23 9.39 -7.30 -11.40
N HIS A 24 8.78 -7.53 -10.26
CA HIS A 24 8.79 -8.82 -9.60
C HIS A 24 8.21 -9.96 -10.47
N LEU A 25 7.08 -9.71 -11.14
CA LEU A 25 6.44 -10.69 -12.04
C LEU A 25 7.35 -11.02 -13.23
N LEU A 26 7.96 -10.02 -13.86
CA LEU A 26 8.88 -10.21 -14.99
C LEU A 26 10.13 -11.01 -14.61
N GLU A 27 10.64 -10.81 -13.40
CA GLU A 27 11.81 -11.55 -12.89
C GLU A 27 11.46 -12.99 -12.49
N ALA A 28 10.30 -13.17 -11.85
CA ALA A 28 9.88 -14.47 -11.32
C ALA A 28 9.36 -15.43 -12.41
N GLU A 29 8.73 -14.92 -13.47
CA GLU A 29 8.08 -15.71 -14.51
C GLU A 29 8.66 -15.39 -15.91
N PRO A 30 9.68 -16.13 -16.40
CA PRO A 30 10.36 -15.83 -17.68
C PRO A 30 9.47 -15.85 -18.93
N ALA A 31 8.39 -16.63 -18.92
CA ALA A 31 7.48 -16.77 -20.07
C ALA A 31 6.31 -15.76 -20.02
N LEU A 32 6.18 -14.97 -18.94
CA LEU A 32 5.08 -14.05 -18.75
C LEU A 32 5.23 -12.80 -19.63
N ARG A 33 4.11 -12.32 -20.17
CA ARG A 33 3.98 -11.02 -20.83
C ARG A 33 3.12 -10.10 -19.99
N LEU A 34 3.54 -8.85 -19.83
CA LEU A 34 2.77 -7.82 -19.13
C LEU A 34 2.10 -6.87 -20.11
N VAL A 35 0.85 -6.57 -19.82
CA VAL A 35 0.13 -5.42 -20.39
C VAL A 35 -0.09 -4.43 -19.26
N LEU A 36 0.47 -3.23 -19.37
CA LEU A 36 0.42 -2.17 -18.36
C LEU A 36 -0.52 -1.07 -18.84
N LEU A 37 -1.55 -0.78 -18.06
CA LEU A 37 -2.44 0.35 -18.32
C LEU A 37 -1.86 1.60 -17.66
N ARG A 38 -1.59 2.65 -18.44
CA ARG A 38 -1.12 3.94 -17.97
C ARG A 38 -1.98 5.08 -18.51
N ARG A 39 -2.14 6.15 -17.75
CA ARG A 39 -2.78 7.37 -18.24
C ARG A 39 -1.84 8.16 -19.15
N ALA A 40 -2.40 8.96 -20.03
CA ALA A 40 -1.62 9.88 -20.89
C ALA A 40 -0.73 10.81 -20.05
N SER A 41 -1.24 11.31 -18.90
CA SER A 41 -0.48 12.14 -17.96
C SER A 41 0.77 11.47 -17.38
N ASP A 42 0.82 10.15 -17.38
CA ASP A 42 1.86 9.38 -16.71
C ASP A 42 2.92 8.84 -17.71
N ALA A 43 2.88 9.32 -18.97
CA ALA A 43 3.73 8.80 -20.06
C ALA A 43 5.22 8.96 -19.79
N GLU A 44 5.64 10.12 -19.29
CA GLU A 44 7.06 10.40 -18.98
C GLU A 44 7.58 9.51 -17.87
N GLN A 45 6.85 9.44 -16.74
CA GLN A 45 7.20 8.58 -15.62
C GLN A 45 7.21 7.10 -16.00
N SER A 46 6.27 6.68 -16.86
CA SER A 46 6.23 5.33 -17.41
C SER A 46 7.48 5.01 -18.23
N ALA A 47 7.84 5.92 -19.13
CA ALA A 47 9.04 5.76 -19.97
C ALA A 47 10.32 5.64 -19.12
N GLU A 48 10.46 6.46 -18.08
CA GLU A 48 11.58 6.38 -17.12
C GLU A 48 11.61 5.02 -16.40
N CYS A 49 10.47 4.56 -15.90
CA CYS A 49 10.37 3.26 -15.23
C CYS A 49 10.77 2.10 -16.15
N LEU A 50 10.31 2.12 -17.40
CA LEU A 50 10.63 1.08 -18.38
C LEU A 50 12.06 1.16 -18.89
N ALA A 51 12.65 2.36 -18.98
CA ALA A 51 14.05 2.53 -19.34
C ALA A 51 15.01 1.90 -18.31
N GLY A 52 14.57 1.84 -17.03
CA GLY A 52 15.33 1.18 -15.97
C GLY A 52 15.30 -0.35 -16.01
N LEU A 53 14.44 -0.96 -16.84
CA LEU A 53 14.37 -2.41 -16.99
C LEU A 53 15.50 -2.94 -17.91
N ALA A 54 16.00 -4.13 -17.59
CA ALA A 54 16.87 -4.86 -18.52
C ALA A 54 16.13 -5.10 -19.86
N PRO A 55 16.82 -5.00 -21.01
CA PRO A 55 16.19 -5.12 -22.34
C PRO A 55 15.30 -6.36 -22.49
N ALA A 56 15.76 -7.51 -22.04
CA ALA A 56 15.01 -8.77 -22.11
C ALA A 56 13.70 -8.76 -21.29
N LEU A 57 13.62 -7.97 -20.21
CA LEU A 57 12.40 -7.77 -19.45
C LEU A 57 11.47 -6.82 -20.18
N ARG A 58 12.00 -5.74 -20.72
CA ARG A 58 11.24 -4.72 -21.44
C ARG A 58 10.54 -5.25 -22.70
N GLU A 59 11.17 -6.16 -23.44
CA GLU A 59 10.58 -6.81 -24.63
C GLU A 59 9.28 -7.59 -24.31
N ARG A 60 9.06 -7.93 -23.05
CA ARG A 60 7.87 -8.64 -22.58
C ARG A 60 6.76 -7.72 -22.06
N VAL A 61 6.96 -6.40 -22.15
CA VAL A 61 6.00 -5.40 -21.68
C VAL A 61 5.33 -4.72 -22.87
N THR A 62 4.02 -4.61 -22.82
CA THR A 62 3.20 -3.79 -23.70
C THR A 62 2.49 -2.73 -22.87
N GLU A 63 2.59 -1.47 -23.27
CA GLU A 63 1.83 -0.39 -22.66
C GLU A 63 0.52 -0.16 -23.43
N LEU A 64 -0.55 0.07 -22.70
CA LEU A 64 -1.80 0.61 -23.22
C LEU A 64 -2.06 1.98 -22.58
N GLU A 65 -2.32 2.97 -23.43
CA GLU A 65 -2.77 4.27 -22.97
C GLU A 65 -4.28 4.22 -22.70
N GLY A 66 -4.66 4.55 -21.47
CA GLY A 66 -6.05 4.53 -21.03
C GLY A 66 -6.17 5.01 -19.59
N ASP A 67 -7.38 5.06 -19.08
CA ASP A 67 -7.68 5.48 -17.71
C ASP A 67 -8.42 4.36 -16.98
N PRO A 68 -7.88 3.80 -15.88
CA PRO A 68 -8.53 2.73 -15.15
C PRO A 68 -9.92 3.09 -14.59
N ALA A 69 -10.24 4.39 -14.49
CA ALA A 69 -11.54 4.88 -14.02
C ALA A 69 -12.55 5.18 -15.16
N ALA A 70 -12.09 5.21 -16.41
CA ALA A 70 -12.95 5.47 -17.57
C ALA A 70 -13.65 4.19 -18.05
N LEU A 71 -14.82 4.37 -18.69
CA LEU A 71 -15.53 3.25 -19.32
C LEU A 71 -14.62 2.50 -20.29
N ASP A 72 -14.62 1.16 -20.21
CA ASP A 72 -13.75 0.29 -20.99
C ASP A 72 -12.26 0.70 -20.93
N PHE A 73 -11.83 1.30 -19.79
CA PHE A 73 -10.51 1.89 -19.58
C PHE A 73 -10.15 3.02 -20.56
N GLY A 74 -11.13 3.64 -21.23
CA GLY A 74 -10.91 4.64 -22.28
C GLY A 74 -10.32 4.05 -23.57
N LEU A 75 -10.28 2.74 -23.70
CA LEU A 75 -9.77 2.05 -24.88
C LEU A 75 -10.81 2.06 -26.01
N SER A 76 -10.34 1.87 -27.24
CA SER A 76 -11.26 1.55 -28.36
C SER A 76 -11.92 0.19 -28.09
N GLY A 77 -13.14 -0.01 -28.61
CA GLY A 77 -13.83 -1.28 -28.47
C GLY A 77 -13.01 -2.48 -29.03
N GLN A 78 -12.22 -2.23 -30.07
CA GLN A 78 -11.34 -3.25 -30.67
C GLN A 78 -10.19 -3.61 -29.69
N ASP A 79 -9.53 -2.62 -29.10
CA ASP A 79 -8.42 -2.83 -28.16
C ASP A 79 -8.91 -3.49 -26.88
N TYR A 80 -10.07 -3.04 -26.37
CA TYR A 80 -10.69 -3.65 -25.18
C TYR A 80 -11.00 -5.14 -25.40
N LEU A 81 -11.63 -5.49 -26.53
CA LEU A 81 -11.95 -6.89 -26.84
C LEU A 81 -10.69 -7.73 -27.08
N ALA A 82 -9.68 -7.17 -27.74
CA ALA A 82 -8.39 -7.85 -27.94
C ALA A 82 -7.68 -8.12 -26.60
N LEU A 83 -7.69 -7.14 -25.70
CA LEU A 83 -7.16 -7.29 -24.35
C LEU A 83 -7.92 -8.38 -23.59
N ALA A 84 -9.26 -8.32 -23.57
CA ALA A 84 -10.11 -9.30 -22.87
C ALA A 84 -9.95 -10.74 -23.42
N ALA A 85 -9.65 -10.89 -24.69
CA ALA A 85 -9.40 -12.20 -25.31
C ALA A 85 -8.01 -12.78 -24.96
N SER A 86 -7.05 -11.92 -24.63
CA SER A 86 -5.65 -12.31 -24.43
C SER A 86 -5.24 -12.53 -22.96
N VAL A 87 -5.96 -11.91 -22.00
CA VAL A 87 -5.56 -11.85 -20.59
C VAL A 87 -5.98 -13.08 -19.81
N GLN A 88 -5.07 -13.65 -19.01
CA GLN A 88 -5.32 -14.76 -18.09
C GLN A 88 -5.31 -14.34 -16.62
N ARG A 89 -4.51 -13.33 -16.23
CA ARG A 89 -4.50 -12.78 -14.86
C ARG A 89 -4.59 -11.26 -14.89
N VAL A 90 -5.26 -10.71 -13.91
CA VAL A 90 -5.36 -9.25 -13.69
C VAL A 90 -4.85 -8.91 -12.30
N PHE A 91 -3.98 -7.92 -12.20
CA PHE A 91 -3.61 -7.29 -10.94
C PHE A 91 -4.11 -5.85 -10.93
N HIS A 92 -5.12 -5.60 -10.11
CA HIS A 92 -5.70 -4.28 -9.94
C HIS A 92 -5.02 -3.56 -8.79
N PHE A 93 -4.02 -2.75 -9.12
CA PHE A 93 -3.20 -1.96 -8.20
C PHE A 93 -3.39 -0.45 -8.40
N ALA A 94 -4.45 -0.07 -9.12
CA ALA A 94 -4.84 1.33 -9.30
C ALA A 94 -5.52 1.95 -8.08
N SER A 95 -5.76 1.16 -7.01
CA SER A 95 -6.35 1.68 -5.78
C SER A 95 -5.42 2.69 -5.11
N VAL A 96 -5.95 3.87 -4.81
CA VAL A 96 -5.27 4.87 -3.99
C VAL A 96 -5.45 4.50 -2.53
N LEU A 97 -4.37 4.17 -1.84
CA LEU A 97 -4.38 3.76 -0.43
C LEU A 97 -4.10 4.93 0.51
N GLU A 98 -3.41 5.96 0.01
CA GLU A 98 -3.10 7.20 0.73
C GLU A 98 -3.35 8.40 -0.20
N ALA A 99 -4.02 9.42 0.27
CA ALA A 99 -4.29 10.60 -0.54
C ALA A 99 -4.44 11.88 0.30
N LYS A 100 -3.89 12.98 -0.22
CA LYS A 100 -4.16 14.33 0.32
C LYS A 100 -5.61 14.74 0.07
N ARG A 101 -6.19 14.36 -1.08
CA ARG A 101 -7.58 14.63 -1.49
C ARG A 101 -8.43 13.34 -1.40
N ALA A 102 -8.78 12.95 -0.18
CA ALA A 102 -9.47 11.68 0.07
C ALA A 102 -10.80 11.52 -0.67
N GLY A 103 -11.52 12.60 -0.96
CA GLY A 103 -12.79 12.55 -1.71
C GLY A 103 -12.62 12.15 -3.17
N GLU A 104 -11.63 12.72 -3.86
CA GLU A 104 -11.30 12.38 -5.25
C GLU A 104 -10.78 10.96 -5.36
N ALA A 105 -9.88 10.58 -4.44
CA ALA A 105 -9.34 9.23 -4.37
C ALA A 105 -10.43 8.17 -4.12
N ALA A 106 -11.43 8.48 -3.31
CA ALA A 106 -12.55 7.60 -3.05
C ALA A 106 -13.39 7.33 -4.31
N LEU A 107 -13.72 8.38 -5.06
CA LEU A 107 -14.45 8.26 -6.33
C LEU A 107 -13.64 7.49 -7.38
N HIS A 108 -12.34 7.77 -7.46
CA HIS A 108 -11.42 7.06 -8.34
C HIS A 108 -11.39 5.56 -8.02
N ASN A 109 -11.22 5.17 -6.74
CA ASN A 109 -11.19 3.77 -6.33
C ASN A 109 -12.46 3.01 -6.76
N ILE A 110 -13.64 3.60 -6.55
CA ILE A 110 -14.91 2.99 -6.92
C ILE A 110 -15.05 2.84 -8.43
N ALA A 111 -14.67 3.89 -9.19
CA ALA A 111 -14.72 3.86 -10.65
C ALA A 111 -13.77 2.80 -11.22
N CYS A 112 -12.51 2.79 -10.81
CA CYS A 112 -11.53 1.80 -11.25
C CYS A 112 -11.97 0.35 -10.95
N ALA A 113 -12.50 0.12 -9.74
CA ALA A 113 -12.98 -1.20 -9.34
C ALA A 113 -14.18 -1.65 -10.19
N ARG A 114 -15.10 -0.74 -10.54
CA ARG A 114 -16.21 -1.05 -11.43
C ARG A 114 -15.71 -1.53 -12.78
N GLU A 115 -14.82 -0.77 -13.41
CA GLU A 115 -14.30 -1.08 -14.74
C GLU A 115 -13.51 -2.40 -14.77
N VAL A 116 -12.64 -2.64 -13.77
CA VAL A 116 -11.87 -3.89 -13.73
C VAL A 116 -12.75 -5.12 -13.48
N LEU A 117 -13.83 -4.97 -12.71
CA LEU A 117 -14.78 -6.06 -12.48
C LEU A 117 -15.65 -6.36 -13.71
N GLU A 118 -16.03 -5.34 -14.49
CA GLU A 118 -16.71 -5.55 -15.77
C GLU A 118 -15.74 -6.17 -16.81
N PHE A 119 -14.50 -5.70 -16.88
CA PHE A 119 -13.46 -6.33 -17.70
C PHE A 119 -13.24 -7.80 -17.35
N ALA A 120 -13.18 -8.13 -16.05
CA ALA A 120 -13.02 -9.52 -15.60
C ALA A 120 -14.16 -10.45 -16.06
N LYS A 121 -15.38 -9.92 -16.23
CA LYS A 121 -16.50 -10.68 -16.83
C LYS A 121 -16.31 -10.88 -18.33
N ALA A 122 -15.77 -9.88 -19.03
CA ALA A 122 -15.55 -9.94 -20.47
C ALA A 122 -14.38 -10.85 -20.84
N ALA A 123 -13.38 -10.95 -19.99
CA ALA A 123 -12.17 -11.75 -20.19
C ALA A 123 -12.43 -13.24 -19.95
N ARG A 124 -12.92 -13.96 -20.97
CA ARG A 124 -13.32 -15.37 -20.88
C ARG A 124 -12.19 -16.33 -20.51
N GLY A 125 -10.94 -15.94 -20.79
CA GLY A 125 -9.73 -16.69 -20.44
C GLY A 125 -9.19 -16.40 -19.03
N LEU A 126 -9.86 -15.54 -18.27
CA LEU A 126 -9.40 -15.09 -16.96
C LEU A 126 -9.34 -16.25 -15.96
N ARG A 127 -8.18 -16.42 -15.35
CA ARG A 127 -7.90 -17.42 -14.31
C ARG A 127 -7.83 -16.79 -12.92
N GLY A 128 -7.54 -15.48 -12.84
CA GLY A 128 -7.41 -14.80 -11.57
C GLY A 128 -7.45 -13.29 -11.67
N LEU A 129 -8.10 -12.66 -10.69
CA LEU A 129 -8.12 -11.23 -10.44
C LEU A 129 -7.64 -10.96 -9.02
N VAL A 130 -6.56 -10.21 -8.88
CA VAL A 130 -5.99 -9.78 -7.60
C VAL A 130 -6.27 -8.31 -7.40
N LEU A 131 -7.00 -7.98 -6.33
CA LEU A 131 -7.30 -6.59 -5.97
C LEU A 131 -6.50 -6.18 -4.73
N LEU A 132 -5.85 -5.03 -4.82
CA LEU A 132 -5.18 -4.39 -3.69
C LEU A 132 -6.19 -3.52 -2.94
N SER A 133 -6.44 -3.86 -1.68
CA SER A 133 -7.23 -3.13 -0.70
C SER A 133 -6.35 -2.71 0.48
N SER A 134 -6.87 -2.61 1.69
CA SER A 134 -6.11 -2.30 2.90
C SER A 134 -6.85 -2.77 4.14
N ILE A 135 -6.13 -3.02 5.24
CA ILE A 135 -6.74 -3.29 6.55
C ILE A 135 -7.64 -2.15 7.07
N ILE A 136 -7.51 -0.92 6.54
CA ILE A 136 -8.34 0.23 6.96
C ILE A 136 -9.83 0.08 6.66
N VAL A 137 -10.22 -0.92 5.85
CA VAL A 137 -11.63 -1.28 5.61
C VAL A 137 -12.35 -1.74 6.86
N CYS A 138 -11.64 -2.11 7.92
CA CYS A 138 -12.22 -2.41 9.22
C CYS A 138 -12.92 -1.19 9.87
N GLY A 139 -12.60 0.04 9.41
CA GLY A 139 -13.18 1.27 9.92
C GLY A 139 -12.84 1.52 11.39
N THR A 140 -13.86 1.81 12.20
CA THR A 140 -13.71 2.11 13.64
C THR A 140 -13.79 0.88 14.54
N ARG A 141 -13.82 -0.32 13.97
CA ARG A 141 -13.89 -1.58 14.73
C ARG A 141 -12.69 -1.76 15.66
N THR A 142 -12.92 -2.48 16.73
CA THR A 142 -11.91 -2.83 17.76
C THR A 142 -11.92 -4.33 17.99
N GLY A 143 -10.92 -4.84 18.71
CA GLY A 143 -10.77 -6.27 18.97
C GLY A 143 -10.25 -7.04 17.76
N LEU A 144 -10.58 -8.33 17.68
CA LEU A 144 -10.12 -9.21 16.60
C LEU A 144 -10.95 -8.98 15.33
N ILE A 145 -10.27 -8.74 14.21
CA ILE A 145 -10.85 -8.56 12.87
C ILE A 145 -10.47 -9.78 12.03
N LEU A 146 -11.46 -10.53 11.57
CA LEU A 146 -11.24 -11.73 10.77
C LEU A 146 -11.12 -11.39 9.27
N GLU A 147 -10.41 -12.23 8.52
CA GLU A 147 -10.20 -12.04 7.06
C GLU A 147 -11.50 -12.13 6.27
N GLU A 148 -12.45 -12.97 6.70
CA GLU A 148 -13.75 -13.15 6.05
C GLU A 148 -14.70 -11.97 6.27
N GLU A 149 -14.48 -11.19 7.32
CA GLU A 149 -15.37 -10.10 7.70
C GLU A 149 -15.26 -8.92 6.74
N LEU A 150 -16.40 -8.34 6.38
CA LEU A 150 -16.45 -7.17 5.49
C LEU A 150 -17.41 -6.11 6.01
N ASP A 151 -18.69 -6.43 6.12
CA ASP A 151 -19.72 -5.50 6.53
C ASP A 151 -20.31 -5.91 7.88
N HIS A 152 -20.02 -5.10 8.88
CA HIS A 152 -20.52 -5.24 10.25
C HIS A 152 -21.21 -3.96 10.74
N GLY A 153 -21.63 -3.10 9.81
CA GLY A 153 -22.18 -1.80 10.15
C GLY A 153 -21.18 -0.84 10.78
N GLN A 154 -19.86 -1.05 10.51
CA GLN A 154 -18.82 -0.18 11.03
C GLN A 154 -18.89 1.23 10.43
N SER A 155 -18.56 2.22 11.23
CA SER A 155 -18.28 3.57 10.74
C SER A 155 -16.86 3.67 10.18
N PHE A 156 -16.66 4.61 9.28
CA PHE A 156 -15.34 4.86 8.68
C PHE A 156 -14.79 6.20 9.14
N ARG A 157 -13.46 6.28 9.32
CA ARG A 157 -12.77 7.52 9.73
C ARG A 157 -12.58 8.50 8.59
N GLY A 158 -12.80 8.07 7.36
CA GLY A 158 -12.66 8.90 6.18
C GLY A 158 -13.15 8.22 4.91
N ARG A 159 -13.34 9.03 3.87
CA ARG A 159 -13.87 8.58 2.58
C ARG A 159 -13.01 7.51 1.90
N LEU A 160 -11.71 7.52 2.16
CA LEU A 160 -10.79 6.55 1.56
C LEU A 160 -11.07 5.13 2.08
N SER A 161 -11.15 4.93 3.39
CA SER A 161 -11.48 3.63 4.00
C SER A 161 -12.88 3.16 3.61
N GLU A 162 -13.86 4.06 3.55
CA GLU A 162 -15.21 3.77 3.09
C GLU A 162 -15.24 3.32 1.63
N SER A 163 -14.47 3.99 0.74
CA SER A 163 -14.41 3.61 -0.67
C SER A 163 -13.80 2.23 -0.89
N LEU A 164 -12.73 1.89 -0.16
CA LEU A 164 -12.13 0.56 -0.25
C LEU A 164 -13.08 -0.52 0.27
N ALA A 165 -13.82 -0.27 1.34
CA ALA A 165 -14.86 -1.20 1.81
C ALA A 165 -15.99 -1.35 0.77
N THR A 166 -16.39 -0.27 0.10
CA THR A 166 -17.34 -0.30 -1.02
C THR A 166 -16.82 -1.14 -2.17
N VAL A 167 -15.55 -0.99 -2.55
CA VAL A 167 -14.89 -1.82 -3.58
C VAL A 167 -14.96 -3.30 -3.21
N GLU A 168 -14.66 -3.65 -1.97
CA GLU A 168 -14.74 -5.04 -1.53
C GLU A 168 -16.16 -5.59 -1.52
N LEU A 169 -17.17 -4.76 -1.21
CA LEU A 169 -18.59 -5.15 -1.37
C LEU A 169 -18.96 -5.38 -2.83
N MET A 170 -18.42 -4.58 -3.76
CA MET A 170 -18.59 -4.80 -5.19
C MET A 170 -17.98 -6.14 -5.65
N CYS A 171 -16.81 -6.49 -5.11
CA CYS A 171 -16.17 -7.78 -5.32
C CYS A 171 -17.03 -8.94 -4.79
N ALA A 172 -17.51 -8.84 -3.54
CA ALA A 172 -18.32 -9.86 -2.90
C ALA A 172 -19.63 -10.15 -3.66
N ARG A 173 -20.23 -9.14 -4.28
CA ARG A 173 -21.42 -9.31 -5.16
C ARG A 173 -21.13 -10.02 -6.47
N ARG A 174 -19.86 -10.25 -6.81
CA ARG A 174 -19.38 -10.94 -8.03
C ARG A 174 -18.58 -12.19 -7.67
N ALA A 175 -19.11 -12.98 -6.73
CA ALA A 175 -18.45 -14.18 -6.21
C ALA A 175 -18.16 -15.26 -7.26
N ASN A 176 -18.75 -15.15 -8.44
CA ASN A 176 -18.49 -16.04 -9.59
C ASN A 176 -17.17 -15.72 -10.33
N LEU A 177 -16.54 -14.57 -10.05
CA LEU A 177 -15.23 -14.25 -10.60
C LEU A 177 -14.11 -14.92 -9.80
N PRO A 178 -13.04 -15.40 -10.45
CA PRO A 178 -11.88 -15.95 -9.75
C PRO A 178 -11.05 -14.79 -9.16
N GLN A 179 -11.44 -14.24 -8.02
CA GLN A 179 -10.86 -13.05 -7.44
C GLN A 179 -10.36 -13.27 -6.02
N ILE A 180 -9.30 -12.56 -5.66
CA ILE A 180 -8.81 -12.41 -4.29
C ILE A 180 -8.69 -10.92 -3.94
N VAL A 181 -8.88 -10.61 -2.67
CA VAL A 181 -8.67 -9.28 -2.14
C VAL A 181 -7.52 -9.33 -1.13
N LEU A 182 -6.51 -8.51 -1.36
CA LEU A 182 -5.37 -8.36 -0.46
C LEU A 182 -5.59 -7.12 0.42
N ARG A 183 -5.52 -7.31 1.72
CA ARG A 183 -5.63 -6.26 2.74
C ARG A 183 -4.28 -6.08 3.43
N PRO A 184 -3.31 -5.42 2.82
CA PRO A 184 -2.06 -5.12 3.51
C PRO A 184 -2.29 -4.14 4.66
N ALA A 185 -1.45 -4.25 5.67
CA ALA A 185 -1.20 -3.19 6.64
C ALA A 185 -0.59 -1.97 5.94
N GLN A 186 -0.19 -0.94 6.71
CA GLN A 186 0.51 0.20 6.13
C GLN A 186 1.74 -0.28 5.35
N ILE A 187 1.72 -0.07 4.03
CA ILE A 187 2.84 -0.46 3.17
C ILE A 187 3.97 0.56 3.35
N VAL A 188 5.16 0.05 3.60
CA VAL A 188 6.40 0.82 3.67
C VAL A 188 7.33 0.44 2.51
N GLY A 189 8.50 1.07 2.43
CA GLY A 189 9.50 0.79 1.41
C GLY A 189 9.96 -0.67 1.40
N ASP A 190 10.73 -0.99 0.39
CA ASP A 190 11.35 -2.31 0.24
C ASP A 190 12.24 -2.62 1.44
N SER A 191 12.15 -3.82 1.99
CA SER A 191 12.85 -4.21 3.22
C SER A 191 14.38 -4.20 3.08
N ARG A 192 14.91 -4.27 1.86
CA ARG A 192 16.35 -4.33 1.58
C ARG A 192 16.91 -3.01 1.09
N SER A 193 16.21 -2.34 0.17
CA SER A 193 16.66 -1.09 -0.47
C SER A 193 16.06 0.17 0.18
N GLY A 194 14.98 0.04 0.94
CA GLY A 194 14.23 1.17 1.48
C GLY A 194 13.47 1.97 0.42
N GLU A 195 13.45 1.54 -0.84
CA GLU A 195 12.83 2.26 -1.94
C GLU A 195 11.34 2.49 -1.67
N ILE A 196 10.93 3.76 -1.76
CA ILE A 196 9.54 4.22 -1.67
C ILE A 196 9.42 5.54 -2.42
N ASP A 197 8.31 5.77 -3.14
CA ASP A 197 8.08 7.01 -3.88
C ASP A 197 7.59 8.14 -2.98
N SER A 198 6.58 7.86 -2.16
CA SER A 198 5.95 8.85 -1.29
C SER A 198 5.99 8.36 0.17
N PRO A 199 6.97 8.81 0.95
CA PRO A 199 7.14 8.33 2.33
C PRO A 199 6.10 8.95 3.27
N GLY A 200 5.00 8.22 3.50
CA GLY A 200 4.00 8.50 4.54
C GLY A 200 4.47 8.04 5.92
N PHE A 201 3.54 7.58 6.78
CA PHE A 201 3.92 6.92 8.03
C PHE A 201 4.71 5.62 7.71
N PRO A 202 5.81 5.31 8.42
CA PRO A 202 6.36 5.93 9.64
C PRO A 202 7.50 6.97 9.42
N TYR A 203 7.81 7.34 8.19
CA TYR A 203 9.04 8.08 7.85
C TYR A 203 9.20 9.45 8.55
N PRO A 204 8.14 10.31 8.65
CA PRO A 204 8.28 11.57 9.39
C PRO A 204 8.64 11.36 10.87
N TRP A 205 8.13 10.25 11.46
CA TRP A 205 8.46 9.88 12.83
C TRP A 205 9.88 9.38 12.98
N LEU A 206 10.33 8.55 12.04
CA LEU A 206 11.71 8.06 12.03
C LEU A 206 12.69 9.23 11.87
N ALA A 207 12.40 10.18 10.97
CA ALA A 207 13.20 11.39 10.81
C ALA A 207 13.22 12.26 12.08
N PHE A 208 12.08 12.39 12.78
CA PHE A 208 12.02 13.11 14.06
C PHE A 208 12.85 12.42 15.14
N VAL A 209 12.74 11.11 15.28
CA VAL A 209 13.55 10.33 16.22
C VAL A 209 15.02 10.50 15.89
N ASP A 210 15.40 10.43 14.63
CA ASP A 210 16.79 10.50 14.19
C ASP A 210 17.43 11.89 14.43
N ARG A 211 16.69 12.96 14.24
CA ARG A 211 17.17 14.35 14.45
C ARG A 211 17.11 14.83 15.90
N GLY A 212 16.39 14.12 16.76
CA GLY A 212 16.20 14.48 18.16
C GLY A 212 17.49 14.35 19.00
N PRO A 213 17.50 14.84 20.24
CA PRO A 213 18.63 14.73 21.16
C PRO A 213 18.95 13.28 21.53
N LYS A 214 20.12 13.02 22.16
CA LYS A 214 20.52 11.65 22.57
C LYS A 214 19.53 11.00 23.53
N GLU A 215 18.92 11.79 24.40
CA GLU A 215 17.80 11.38 25.25
C GLU A 215 16.51 11.94 24.66
N LEU A 216 15.74 11.08 24.06
CA LEU A 216 14.48 11.43 23.42
C LEU A 216 13.35 11.33 24.42
N ILE A 217 12.65 12.44 24.57
CA ILE A 217 11.34 12.47 25.20
C ILE A 217 10.30 12.44 24.08
N VAL A 218 9.80 11.26 23.75
CA VAL A 218 8.71 11.10 22.77
C VAL A 218 7.39 11.02 23.55
N PRO A 219 6.40 11.86 23.25
CA PRO A 219 5.08 11.70 23.84
C PRO A 219 4.49 10.39 23.34
N VAL A 220 4.45 9.40 24.22
CA VAL A 220 3.78 8.14 23.93
C VAL A 220 2.27 8.38 24.05
N PRO A 221 1.46 8.03 23.07
CA PRO A 221 0.02 8.21 23.12
C PRO A 221 -0.61 7.46 24.30
N HIS A 222 -1.89 7.72 24.57
CA HIS A 222 -2.66 7.04 25.62
C HIS A 222 -2.70 5.52 25.52
N ARG A 223 -2.24 4.93 24.42
CA ARG A 223 -2.18 3.48 24.20
C ARG A 223 -0.81 3.04 23.70
N PRO A 224 0.19 2.97 24.57
CA PRO A 224 1.54 2.54 24.22
C PRO A 224 1.60 1.09 23.73
N GLU A 225 0.60 0.27 24.09
CA GLU A 225 0.46 -1.15 23.74
C GLU A 225 -0.26 -1.36 22.39
N ALA A 226 -0.64 -0.29 21.68
CA ALA A 226 -1.27 -0.43 20.36
C ALA A 226 -0.29 -1.06 19.36
N PRO A 227 -0.70 -2.09 18.58
CA PRO A 227 0.17 -2.74 17.62
C PRO A 227 0.49 -1.81 16.45
N VAL A 228 1.76 -1.71 16.05
CA VAL A 228 2.20 -0.99 14.86
C VAL A 228 2.24 -1.94 13.67
N GLN A 229 1.17 -1.92 12.87
CA GLN A 229 1.04 -2.76 11.69
C GLN A 229 1.61 -2.05 10.45
N ILE A 230 2.84 -2.43 10.07
CA ILE A 230 3.51 -2.01 8.85
C ILE A 230 4.08 -3.22 8.13
N VAL A 231 4.08 -3.21 6.81
CA VAL A 231 4.61 -4.29 5.98
C VAL A 231 5.43 -3.74 4.82
N PRO A 232 6.56 -4.35 4.45
CA PRO A 232 7.36 -3.86 3.34
C PRO A 232 6.76 -4.30 2.00
N ILE A 233 6.94 -3.46 0.97
CA ILE A 233 6.35 -3.68 -0.37
C ILE A 233 6.82 -4.99 -1.00
N ASP A 234 8.06 -5.43 -0.79
CA ASP A 234 8.57 -6.69 -1.31
C ASP A 234 7.86 -7.92 -0.74
N PHE A 235 7.37 -7.86 0.50
CA PHE A 235 6.48 -8.88 1.05
C PHE A 235 5.12 -8.85 0.34
N VAL A 236 4.52 -7.68 0.16
CA VAL A 236 3.19 -7.52 -0.47
C VAL A 236 3.20 -8.03 -1.92
N VAL A 237 4.22 -7.68 -2.72
CA VAL A 237 4.28 -8.12 -4.12
C VAL A 237 4.56 -9.61 -4.25
N ARG A 238 5.40 -10.20 -3.38
CA ARG A 238 5.61 -11.66 -3.33
C ARG A 238 4.32 -12.40 -2.95
N ALA A 239 3.58 -11.88 -1.97
CA ALA A 239 2.30 -12.45 -1.55
C ALA A 239 1.25 -12.34 -2.68
N ALA A 240 1.15 -11.18 -3.34
CA ALA A 240 0.23 -10.96 -4.46
C ALA A 240 0.50 -11.90 -5.62
N HIS A 241 1.76 -12.05 -6.02
CA HIS A 241 2.18 -12.98 -7.07
C HIS A 241 1.83 -14.43 -6.71
N PHE A 242 2.24 -14.87 -5.53
CA PHE A 242 2.05 -16.24 -5.07
C PHE A 242 0.58 -16.64 -4.97
N LEU A 243 -0.24 -15.79 -4.34
CA LEU A 243 -1.69 -16.03 -4.20
C LEU A 243 -2.41 -15.91 -5.56
N GLY A 244 -2.02 -14.93 -6.38
CA GLY A 244 -2.61 -14.71 -7.70
C GLY A 244 -2.35 -15.84 -8.72
N ALA A 245 -1.37 -16.71 -8.46
CA ALA A 245 -1.09 -17.88 -9.29
C ALA A 245 -1.85 -19.16 -8.84
N ARG A 246 -2.65 -19.09 -7.73
CA ARG A 246 -3.24 -20.26 -7.09
C ARG A 246 -4.76 -20.28 -7.15
N PRO A 247 -5.38 -21.20 -7.87
CA PRO A 247 -6.84 -21.32 -7.93
C PRO A 247 -7.51 -21.51 -6.55
N GLU A 248 -6.85 -22.18 -5.62
CA GLU A 248 -7.33 -22.43 -4.26
C GLU A 248 -7.36 -21.18 -3.37
N ALA A 249 -6.69 -20.13 -3.81
CA ALA A 249 -6.69 -18.83 -3.11
C ALA A 249 -7.92 -17.98 -3.47
N TYR A 250 -8.58 -18.25 -4.57
CA TYR A 250 -9.68 -17.41 -5.05
C TYR A 250 -10.93 -17.50 -4.16
N GLY A 251 -11.73 -16.44 -4.19
CA GLY A 251 -12.92 -16.28 -3.36
C GLY A 251 -12.63 -15.82 -1.93
N LYS A 252 -11.37 -15.56 -1.59
CA LYS A 252 -10.94 -15.21 -0.22
C LYS A 252 -10.39 -13.79 -0.12
N ARG A 253 -10.30 -13.32 1.12
CA ARG A 253 -9.60 -12.11 1.53
C ARG A 253 -8.38 -12.52 2.35
N TYR A 254 -7.30 -11.76 2.24
CA TYR A 254 -6.04 -12.05 2.91
C TYR A 254 -5.53 -10.80 3.62
N HIS A 255 -5.36 -10.87 4.92
CA HIS A 255 -4.67 -9.83 5.68
C HIS A 255 -3.16 -10.02 5.52
N LEU A 256 -2.51 -9.07 4.85
CA LEU A 256 -1.05 -9.06 4.75
C LEU A 256 -0.50 -8.17 5.87
N VAL A 257 -0.27 -8.77 7.02
CA VAL A 257 0.11 -8.10 8.26
C VAL A 257 1.31 -8.79 8.91
N ASP A 258 1.96 -8.12 9.84
CA ASP A 258 2.93 -8.77 10.73
C ASP A 258 2.16 -9.60 11.77
N ALA A 259 2.47 -10.88 11.88
CA ALA A 259 1.84 -11.77 12.87
C ALA A 259 2.21 -11.40 14.32
N GLN A 260 3.34 -10.71 14.51
CA GLN A 260 3.85 -10.28 15.80
C GLN A 260 4.29 -8.80 15.73
N PRO A 261 3.35 -7.88 15.47
CA PRO A 261 3.69 -6.48 15.31
C PRO A 261 4.22 -5.91 16.63
N PRO A 262 5.26 -5.07 16.59
CA PRO A 262 5.70 -4.39 17.78
C PRO A 262 4.59 -3.47 18.30
N THR A 263 4.51 -3.31 19.61
CA THR A 263 3.71 -2.23 20.20
C THR A 263 4.30 -0.87 19.81
N LEU A 264 3.51 0.19 19.89
CA LEU A 264 4.01 1.54 19.60
C LEU A 264 5.21 1.90 20.48
N LYS A 265 5.20 1.49 21.73
CA LYS A 265 6.33 1.68 22.65
C LYS A 265 7.57 0.94 22.15
N GLU A 266 7.45 -0.32 21.79
CA GLU A 266 8.56 -1.13 21.25
C GLU A 266 9.06 -0.58 19.92
N PHE A 267 8.17 -0.16 19.02
CA PHE A 267 8.54 0.47 17.75
C PHE A 267 9.38 1.73 17.97
N LEU A 268 8.97 2.61 18.89
CA LEU A 268 9.72 3.82 19.23
C LEU A 268 11.06 3.49 19.88
N GLN A 269 11.12 2.45 20.72
CA GLN A 269 12.37 1.97 21.30
C GLN A 269 13.34 1.45 20.25
N LEU A 270 12.85 0.62 19.32
CA LEU A 270 13.63 0.12 18.19
C LEU A 270 14.15 1.25 17.30
N ALA A 271 13.31 2.25 17.00
CA ALA A 271 13.71 3.42 16.21
C ALA A 271 14.77 4.27 16.92
N ALA A 272 14.63 4.47 18.23
CA ALA A 272 15.63 5.18 19.03
C ALA A 272 16.96 4.43 19.06
N GLN A 273 16.95 3.13 19.30
CA GLN A 273 18.14 2.27 19.29
C GLN A 273 18.84 2.29 17.92
N ALA A 274 18.10 2.14 16.82
CA ALA A 274 18.64 2.21 15.47
C ALA A 274 19.26 3.59 15.13
N SER A 275 18.80 4.66 15.80
CA SER A 275 19.36 6.00 15.70
C SER A 275 20.49 6.27 16.71
N GLY A 276 20.92 5.30 17.49
CA GLY A 276 21.95 5.47 18.55
C GLY A 276 21.46 6.34 19.73
N LYS A 277 20.17 6.32 20.02
CA LYS A 277 19.51 7.16 21.04
C LYS A 277 18.82 6.30 22.09
N ARG A 278 18.39 6.94 23.17
CA ARG A 278 17.63 6.32 24.27
C ARG A 278 16.28 7.01 24.43
N LEU A 279 15.23 6.22 24.61
CA LEU A 279 13.91 6.72 24.98
C LEU A 279 13.87 6.93 26.49
N ALA A 280 13.47 8.12 26.95
CA ALA A 280 13.33 8.39 28.37
C ALA A 280 12.18 7.58 28.99
N GLU A 281 12.43 6.88 30.10
CA GLU A 281 11.49 5.93 30.70
C GLU A 281 10.28 6.57 31.39
N ASN A 282 10.37 7.83 31.80
CA ASN A 282 9.33 8.51 32.59
C ASN A 282 8.83 9.75 31.88
N PHE A 283 7.74 9.63 31.13
CA PHE A 283 7.15 10.78 30.48
C PHE A 283 5.64 10.97 30.78
N ASN A 284 5.31 12.16 31.31
CA ASN A 284 3.93 12.60 31.52
C ASN A 284 3.43 13.32 30.26
N ALA A 285 2.68 12.62 29.42
CA ALA A 285 2.21 13.09 28.11
C ALA A 285 1.41 14.42 28.14
N GLY A 286 0.76 14.72 29.25
CA GLY A 286 -0.20 15.83 29.33
C GLY A 286 0.42 17.24 29.35
N ALA A 287 1.67 17.39 29.83
CA ALA A 287 2.34 18.70 29.91
C ALA A 287 3.11 19.05 28.61
N PHE A 288 3.63 18.01 27.93
CA PHE A 288 4.46 18.17 26.74
C PHE A 288 3.65 18.45 25.46
N THR A 289 2.49 17.79 25.30
CA THR A 289 1.61 18.00 24.12
C THR A 289 1.12 19.44 24.00
N ARG A 290 0.90 20.13 25.12
CA ARG A 290 0.52 21.56 25.14
C ARG A 290 1.67 22.49 24.74
N GLY A 291 2.91 22.14 25.08
CA GLY A 291 4.10 22.95 24.75
C GLY A 291 4.60 22.72 23.31
N LEU A 292 4.44 21.50 22.78
CA LEU A 292 4.85 21.16 21.41
C LEU A 292 3.90 21.73 20.35
N ALA A 293 2.61 21.75 20.61
CA ALA A 293 1.60 22.29 19.69
C ALA A 293 1.81 23.79 19.37
N ALA A 294 2.59 24.50 20.21
CA ALA A 294 2.87 25.92 20.07
C ALA A 294 4.09 26.26 19.18
N LYS A 295 4.89 25.26 18.73
CA LYS A 295 6.09 25.52 17.91
C LYS A 295 5.82 25.25 16.41
N PRO A 296 6.08 26.21 15.49
CA PRO A 296 5.74 26.11 14.06
C PRO A 296 6.30 24.88 13.33
N GLY A 297 7.52 24.44 13.63
CA GLY A 297 8.14 23.26 13.00
C GLY A 297 7.56 21.91 13.44
N LEU A 298 6.75 21.86 14.50
CA LEU A 298 6.15 20.65 15.05
C LEU A 298 4.70 20.41 14.58
N ARG A 299 4.11 21.35 13.82
CA ARG A 299 2.80 21.19 13.19
C ARG A 299 2.76 20.04 12.19
N LEU A 300 3.82 19.81 11.42
CA LEU A 300 3.92 18.67 10.52
C LEU A 300 3.89 17.33 11.28
N LEU A 301 4.58 17.28 12.43
CA LEU A 301 4.55 16.11 13.31
C LEU A 301 3.17 15.91 13.94
N SER A 302 2.45 16.99 14.27
CA SER A 302 1.12 16.89 14.86
C SER A 302 0.06 16.42 13.85
N GLN A 303 0.19 16.73 12.56
CA GLN A 303 -0.70 16.24 11.51
C GLN A 303 -0.42 14.78 11.17
N GLY A 304 0.85 14.39 11.01
CA GLY A 304 1.25 13.00 10.87
C GLY A 304 0.94 12.16 12.11
N ALA A 305 1.08 12.76 13.31
CA ALA A 305 0.74 12.11 14.57
C ALA A 305 -0.76 11.83 14.72
N ARG A 306 -1.63 12.76 14.31
CA ARG A 306 -3.09 12.55 14.40
C ARG A 306 -3.53 11.38 13.55
N GLY A 307 -3.08 11.28 12.30
CA GLY A 307 -3.37 10.13 11.44
C GLY A 307 -2.90 8.81 12.05
N LEU A 308 -1.72 8.81 12.68
CA LEU A 308 -1.19 7.66 13.39
C LEU A 308 -2.04 7.30 14.62
N PHE A 309 -2.38 8.28 15.45
CA PHE A 309 -3.19 8.06 16.65
C PHE A 309 -4.60 7.60 16.30
N ASP A 310 -5.16 8.11 15.21
CA ASP A 310 -6.45 7.68 14.70
C ASP A 310 -6.39 6.24 14.16
N LEU A 311 -5.32 5.85 13.49
CA LEU A 311 -5.11 4.50 13.01
C LEU A 311 -5.05 3.48 14.17
N PHE A 312 -4.39 3.85 15.27
CA PHE A 312 -4.24 2.99 16.46
C PHE A 312 -5.28 3.22 17.56
N ALA A 313 -6.16 4.21 17.43
CA ALA A 313 -7.14 4.56 18.47
C ALA A 313 -8.07 3.39 18.86
N GLY A 314 -8.35 2.47 17.93
CA GLY A 314 -9.15 1.26 18.17
C GLY A 314 -8.35 0.05 18.63
N SER A 315 -7.04 0.04 18.40
CA SER A 315 -6.14 -1.13 18.62
C SER A 315 -6.73 -2.43 18.01
N PRO A 316 -7.16 -2.45 16.72
CA PRO A 316 -7.65 -3.68 16.13
C PRO A 316 -6.50 -4.70 16.03
N HIS A 317 -6.83 -5.96 16.22
CA HIS A 317 -5.96 -7.09 15.97
C HIS A 317 -6.46 -7.80 14.72
N PHE A 318 -5.58 -8.05 13.78
CA PHE A 318 -5.97 -8.67 12.52
C PHE A 318 -5.62 -10.15 12.53
N ASP A 319 -6.62 -11.00 12.34
CA ASP A 319 -6.40 -12.41 12.05
C ASP A 319 -5.83 -12.56 10.65
N ALA A 320 -4.78 -13.33 10.50
CA ALA A 320 -4.12 -13.58 9.21
C ALA A 320 -3.99 -15.09 8.91
N ARG A 321 -4.82 -15.93 9.52
CA ARG A 321 -4.69 -17.39 9.40
C ARG A 321 -4.79 -17.90 7.97
N ASN A 322 -5.67 -17.30 7.15
CA ASN A 322 -5.76 -17.68 5.73
C ASN A 322 -4.50 -17.28 4.97
N ALA A 323 -4.00 -16.05 5.22
CA ALA A 323 -2.77 -15.56 4.61
C ALA A 323 -1.57 -16.40 5.04
N ASP A 324 -1.39 -16.62 6.33
CA ASP A 324 -0.28 -17.39 6.90
C ASP A 324 -0.27 -18.83 6.37
N LEU A 325 -1.42 -19.51 6.38
CA LEU A 325 -1.55 -20.86 5.87
C LEU A 325 -1.23 -20.96 4.38
N ALA A 326 -1.72 -20.02 3.57
CA ALA A 326 -1.47 -20.03 2.15
C ALA A 326 -0.02 -19.66 1.81
N LEU A 327 0.51 -18.59 2.43
CA LEU A 327 1.84 -18.06 2.15
C LEU A 327 2.97 -18.96 2.66
N SER A 328 2.74 -19.69 3.77
CA SER A 328 3.72 -20.66 4.30
C SER A 328 4.07 -21.76 3.30
N GLN A 329 3.14 -22.14 2.42
CA GLN A 329 3.38 -23.12 1.34
C GLN A 329 4.42 -22.63 0.32
N GLY A 330 4.58 -21.31 0.20
CA GLY A 330 5.60 -20.67 -0.64
C GLY A 330 6.83 -20.18 0.15
N GLY A 331 6.90 -20.45 1.45
CA GLY A 331 7.96 -19.91 2.30
C GLY A 331 7.94 -18.38 2.41
N ILE A 332 6.77 -17.77 2.18
CA ILE A 332 6.60 -16.31 2.22
C ILE A 332 6.14 -15.94 3.62
N VAL A 333 6.96 -15.18 4.32
CA VAL A 333 6.70 -14.68 5.66
C VAL A 333 6.93 -13.17 5.68
N CYS A 334 6.09 -12.45 6.41
CA CYS A 334 6.32 -11.03 6.68
C CYS A 334 7.58 -10.89 7.54
N PRO A 335 8.60 -10.13 7.10
CA PRO A 335 9.78 -9.94 7.94
C PRO A 335 9.42 -9.08 9.16
N PRO A 336 9.96 -9.38 10.35
CA PRO A 336 9.72 -8.58 11.54
C PRO A 336 10.28 -7.16 11.36
N VAL A 337 9.58 -6.15 11.85
CA VAL A 337 9.94 -4.72 11.71
C VAL A 337 11.39 -4.44 12.09
N ALA A 338 11.89 -5.06 13.15
CA ALA A 338 13.25 -4.89 13.62
C ALA A 338 14.32 -5.23 12.56
N SER A 339 14.02 -6.13 11.61
CA SER A 339 14.97 -6.58 10.59
C SER A 339 15.20 -5.57 9.46
N TYR A 340 14.28 -4.64 9.24
CA TYR A 340 14.37 -3.65 8.15
C TYR A 340 14.22 -2.19 8.61
N LEU A 341 14.05 -1.95 9.92
CA LEU A 341 13.85 -0.61 10.46
C LEU A 341 15.03 0.34 10.18
N SER A 342 16.27 -0.16 10.19
CA SER A 342 17.46 0.61 9.83
C SER A 342 17.40 1.12 8.39
N THR A 343 16.92 0.29 7.47
CA THR A 343 16.74 0.66 6.05
C THR A 343 15.67 1.75 5.89
N LEU A 344 14.55 1.65 6.63
CA LEU A 344 13.53 2.70 6.65
C LEU A 344 14.07 4.01 7.24
N LEU A 345 14.92 3.93 8.27
CA LEU A 345 15.53 5.09 8.91
C LEU A 345 16.49 5.80 7.95
N GLU A 346 17.32 5.06 7.20
CA GLU A 346 18.21 5.61 6.17
C GLU A 346 17.40 6.36 5.10
N ARG A 347 16.29 5.79 4.67
CA ARG A 347 15.38 6.45 3.72
C ARG A 347 14.73 7.70 4.31
N ALA A 348 14.34 7.68 5.58
CA ALA A 348 13.80 8.84 6.27
C ALA A 348 14.83 9.99 6.33
N ARG A 349 16.12 9.68 6.56
CA ARG A 349 17.24 10.64 6.52
C ARG A 349 17.38 11.28 5.14
N ALA A 350 17.39 10.46 4.09
CA ALA A 350 17.53 10.95 2.72
C ALA A 350 16.36 11.85 2.30
N GLY A 351 15.11 11.47 2.62
CA GLY A 351 13.92 12.26 2.32
C GLY A 351 13.87 13.58 3.07
N ALA A 352 14.33 13.57 4.31
CA ALA A 352 14.40 14.79 5.14
C ALA A 352 15.46 15.78 4.62
N ALA A 353 16.57 15.29 4.09
CA ALA A 353 17.61 16.15 3.48
C ALA A 353 17.12 16.82 2.19
N ALA A 354 16.28 16.12 1.39
CA ALA A 354 15.72 16.68 0.17
C ALA A 354 14.71 17.83 0.41
N HIS A 355 13.97 17.80 1.53
CA HIS A 355 13.04 18.87 1.90
C HIS A 355 13.70 20.09 2.54
N GLU A 356 14.95 19.99 3.01
CA GLU A 356 15.69 21.15 3.53
C GLU A 356 16.27 22.06 2.42
N VAL A 357 16.26 21.58 1.18
CA VAL A 357 16.80 22.32 0.01
C VAL A 357 15.74 23.20 -0.68
N GLU A 358 14.45 23.00 -0.43
CA GLU A 358 13.39 23.90 -0.93
C GLU A 358 13.12 25.03 0.09
N PRO A 359 13.35 26.31 -0.27
CA PRO A 359 13.02 27.43 0.61
C PRO A 359 11.50 27.53 0.81
N LEU A 360 11.10 27.82 2.03
CA LEU A 360 9.72 28.00 2.54
C LEU A 360 8.96 29.22 1.93
N GLU A 361 9.18 29.59 0.68
CA GLU A 361 8.54 30.77 0.07
C GLU A 361 7.28 30.52 -0.78
N ALA A 362 6.90 29.25 -1.01
CA ALA A 362 5.80 28.94 -1.93
C ALA A 362 4.42 28.63 -1.28
N ALA A 363 4.30 28.65 0.04
CA ALA A 363 3.06 28.22 0.73
C ALA A 363 2.19 29.36 1.30
N ALA A 364 2.46 30.62 0.94
CA ALA A 364 1.76 31.79 1.53
C ALA A 364 0.73 32.46 0.61
N SER A 365 0.37 31.88 -0.56
CA SER A 365 -0.49 32.56 -1.54
C SER A 365 -1.76 31.81 -1.97
N GLU A 366 -2.23 30.79 -1.24
CA GLU A 366 -3.49 30.10 -1.58
C GLU A 366 -4.44 29.93 -0.36
N GLU A 367 -4.58 30.95 0.47
CA GLU A 367 -5.67 31.06 1.44
C GLU A 367 -6.37 32.41 1.32
N ASP A 368 -6.92 32.74 0.14
CA ASP A 368 -7.95 33.76 -0.05
C ASP A 368 -8.55 33.56 -1.46
N ASP A 369 -9.55 32.66 -1.58
CA ASP A 369 -10.74 32.82 -2.47
C ASP A 369 -11.77 31.70 -2.12
#